data_80930456aaba2206503dcad4508578af
#
_entry.id   80930456aaba2206503dcad4508578af
#
_cell.length_a   1.000
_cell.length_b   1.000
_cell.length_c   1.000
_cell.angle_alpha   90.00
_cell.angle_beta   90.00
_cell.angle_gamma   90.00
#
_symmetry.space_group_name_H-M   'P 1'
#
loop_
_entity.id
_entity.type
_entity.pdbx_description
1 polymer ?
#
loop_
_entity_poly.entity_id
_entity_poly.type
_entity_poly.pdbx_seq_one_letter_code
_entity_poly.pdbx_strand_id
1 'polypeptide(L)'
;MTHIATAADSALFQDLPGDIEEPLDAALDLDREPDEEMIVTAPKPDRGQVPQFEYLLETYKARSKGSLLYRRGKYAESFPYLLVAAKRGFRLAQARIGFLFQQGIGTPRNAEAAIAWLALAATPDTLPEIMNYYRAQWAKIPPEYIPRLEQVIDEYREQYGNRENRVVCDMSRKAGTHFKKLTCRFM
;
A
#
# COMPACT_ATOMS: atom_id res chain seq x y z
N MET A 1 22.25 8.45 -25.03
CA MET A 1 20.78 8.59 -24.95
C MET A 1 20.27 7.43 -24.13
N THR A 2 20.11 7.65 -22.83
CA THR A 2 19.72 6.61 -21.88
C THR A 2 18.20 6.71 -21.74
N HIS A 3 17.48 5.72 -22.23
CA HIS A 3 16.04 5.58 -21.99
C HIS A 3 15.84 5.34 -20.50
N ILE A 4 15.35 6.35 -19.81
CA ILE A 4 14.80 6.21 -18.47
C ILE A 4 13.45 5.50 -18.68
N ALA A 5 13.38 4.21 -18.33
CA ALA A 5 12.12 3.48 -18.26
C ALA A 5 11.23 4.20 -17.25
N THR A 6 10.20 4.84 -17.75
CA THR A 6 9.18 5.47 -16.92
C THR A 6 8.43 4.38 -16.17
N ALA A 7 8.21 4.57 -14.87
CA ALA A 7 7.51 3.65 -13.97
C ALA A 7 6.06 3.30 -14.40
N ALA A 8 5.62 3.79 -15.55
CA ALA A 8 4.32 3.54 -16.17
C ALA A 8 4.16 2.14 -16.77
N ASP A 9 5.27 1.38 -16.95
CA ASP A 9 5.24 0.07 -17.62
C ASP A 9 5.02 -1.12 -16.67
N SER A 10 4.80 -0.89 -15.39
CA SER A 10 4.53 -1.97 -14.45
C SER A 10 3.06 -2.40 -14.53
N ALA A 11 2.81 -3.68 -14.81
CA ALA A 11 1.47 -4.29 -14.83
C ALA A 11 0.65 -4.07 -13.53
N LEU A 12 1.30 -3.62 -12.46
CA LEU A 12 0.69 -3.28 -11.19
C LEU A 12 -0.08 -1.95 -11.27
N PHE A 13 0.32 -1.05 -12.19
CA PHE A 13 -0.15 0.33 -12.31
C PHE A 13 -0.60 0.70 -13.75
N GLN A 14 -0.67 -0.27 -14.68
CA GLN A 14 -0.87 -0.04 -16.12
C GLN A 14 -2.23 0.52 -16.53
N ASP A 15 -3.25 0.41 -15.68
CA ASP A 15 -4.64 0.81 -16.05
C ASP A 15 -5.06 2.14 -15.43
N LEU A 16 -4.13 3.07 -15.19
CA LEU A 16 -4.44 4.31 -14.48
C LEU A 16 -4.58 5.49 -15.44
N PRO A 17 -5.57 6.37 -15.23
CA PRO A 17 -5.67 7.59 -16.01
C PRO A 17 -4.40 8.43 -15.84
N GLY A 18 -3.91 8.92 -16.98
CA GLY A 18 -2.60 9.51 -17.17
C GLY A 18 -2.17 10.56 -16.17
N ASP A 19 -0.87 10.78 -16.16
CA ASP A 19 -0.10 11.67 -15.28
C ASP A 19 -0.80 12.99 -15.00
N ILE A 20 -1.31 13.12 -13.77
CA ILE A 20 -1.65 14.44 -13.23
C ILE A 20 -0.36 14.96 -12.64
N GLU A 21 0.37 15.73 -13.42
CA GLU A 21 1.54 16.49 -12.97
C GLU A 21 1.09 17.68 -12.09
N GLU A 22 0.62 17.42 -10.88
CA GLU A 22 0.59 18.46 -9.86
C GLU A 22 1.81 18.33 -8.96
N PRO A 23 2.48 19.46 -8.64
CA PRO A 23 3.66 19.43 -7.79
C PRO A 23 3.32 18.92 -6.39
N LEU A 24 4.25 18.15 -5.80
CA LEU A 24 4.12 17.46 -4.51
C LEU A 24 3.81 18.42 -3.35
N ASP A 25 4.29 19.65 -3.44
CA ASP A 25 4.13 20.74 -2.50
C ASP A 25 2.66 21.24 -2.35
N ALA A 26 1.84 21.12 -3.41
CA ALA A 26 0.41 21.42 -3.33
C ALA A 26 -0.41 20.34 -2.60
N ALA A 27 0.18 19.16 -2.35
CA ALA A 27 -0.47 18.01 -1.74
C ALA A 27 -0.10 17.78 -0.26
N LEU A 28 0.81 18.58 0.29
CA LEU A 28 1.21 18.54 1.69
C LEU A 28 0.27 19.42 2.53
N ASP A 29 -1.00 19.07 2.58
CA ASP A 29 -1.94 19.62 3.56
C ASP A 29 -1.82 18.78 4.84
N LEU A 30 -0.96 19.24 5.77
CA LEU A 30 -0.54 18.49 6.96
C LEU A 30 -1.62 18.43 8.05
N ASP A 31 -2.72 19.18 7.91
CA ASP A 31 -3.74 19.33 8.95
C ASP A 31 -5.03 18.53 8.65
N ARG A 32 -5.09 17.80 7.54
CA ARG A 32 -6.30 17.07 7.17
C ARG A 32 -6.26 15.62 7.66
N GLU A 33 -6.98 15.34 8.74
CA GLU A 33 -7.28 13.97 9.11
C GLU A 33 -8.05 13.26 7.98
N PRO A 34 -7.64 12.05 7.57
CA PRO A 34 -8.42 11.29 6.58
C PRO A 34 -9.77 10.91 7.18
N ASP A 35 -10.85 11.20 6.47
CA ASP A 35 -12.20 10.71 6.81
C ASP A 35 -12.21 9.18 6.76
N GLU A 36 -11.94 8.57 7.91
CA GLU A 36 -11.88 7.12 8.08
C GLU A 36 -13.18 6.57 8.66
N GLU A 37 -14.20 6.43 7.85
CA GLU A 37 -15.26 5.48 8.16
C GLU A 37 -15.16 4.25 7.30
N MET A 38 -14.38 3.29 7.78
CA MET A 38 -14.50 1.93 7.31
C MET A 38 -14.85 1.02 8.48
N ILE A 39 -15.99 0.35 8.36
CA ILE A 39 -16.50 -0.59 9.36
C ILE A 39 -15.54 -1.80 9.41
N VAL A 40 -14.53 -1.70 10.27
CA VAL A 40 -13.72 -2.85 10.70
C VAL A 40 -14.34 -3.33 12.00
N THR A 41 -15.09 -4.43 11.94
CA THR A 41 -15.85 -4.94 13.07
C THR A 41 -15.03 -5.87 13.98
N ALA A 42 -14.05 -6.56 13.42
CA ALA A 42 -13.22 -7.48 14.20
C ALA A 42 -12.03 -6.75 14.85
N PRO A 43 -11.90 -6.80 16.19
CA PRO A 43 -10.83 -6.12 16.90
C PRO A 43 -9.44 -6.68 16.50
N LYS A 44 -8.44 -5.79 16.48
CA LYS A 44 -7.05 -6.21 16.29
C LYS A 44 -6.64 -7.09 17.48
N PRO A 45 -6.06 -8.27 17.25
CA PRO A 45 -5.58 -9.12 18.34
C PRO A 45 -4.43 -8.43 19.09
N ASP A 46 -4.37 -8.63 20.41
CA ASP A 46 -3.26 -8.16 21.22
C ASP A 46 -1.93 -8.81 20.80
N ARG A 47 -0.82 -8.15 21.16
CA ARG A 47 0.52 -8.69 20.89
C ARG A 47 0.66 -10.07 21.53
N GLY A 48 0.99 -11.07 20.72
CA GLY A 48 1.17 -12.45 21.15
C GLY A 48 -0.05 -13.35 21.07
N GLN A 49 -1.25 -12.82 20.87
CA GLN A 49 -2.46 -13.63 20.65
C GLN A 49 -2.55 -14.11 19.20
N VAL A 50 -3.10 -15.31 19.02
CA VAL A 50 -3.45 -15.81 17.68
C VAL A 50 -4.67 -15.03 17.20
N PRO A 51 -4.66 -14.50 15.96
CA PRO A 51 -5.82 -13.81 15.41
C PRO A 51 -7.07 -14.69 15.43
N GLN A 52 -8.18 -14.14 15.88
CA GLN A 52 -9.47 -14.85 15.86
C GLN A 52 -9.92 -15.14 14.43
N PHE A 53 -10.74 -16.16 14.26
CA PHE A 53 -11.20 -16.61 12.94
C PHE A 53 -11.91 -15.49 12.17
N GLU A 54 -12.74 -14.71 12.84
CA GLU A 54 -13.46 -13.57 12.25
C GLU A 54 -12.49 -12.54 11.68
N TYR A 55 -11.43 -12.19 12.43
CA TYR A 55 -10.39 -11.27 11.98
C TYR A 55 -9.68 -11.77 10.71
N LEU A 56 -9.34 -13.06 10.67
CA LEU A 56 -8.72 -13.69 9.51
C LEU A 56 -9.67 -13.67 8.31
N LEU A 57 -10.91 -14.12 8.52
CA LEU A 57 -11.93 -14.20 7.48
C LEU A 57 -12.22 -12.84 6.86
N GLU A 58 -12.41 -11.82 7.69
CA GLU A 58 -12.64 -10.43 7.27
C GLU A 58 -11.44 -9.92 6.45
N THR A 59 -10.21 -10.16 6.91
CA THR A 59 -9.00 -9.75 6.20
C THR A 59 -8.92 -10.36 4.81
N TYR A 60 -9.11 -11.67 4.70
CA TYR A 60 -9.02 -12.35 3.41
C TYR A 60 -10.17 -11.98 2.46
N LYS A 61 -11.38 -11.78 2.98
CA LYS A 61 -12.52 -11.28 2.19
C LYS A 61 -12.26 -9.86 1.68
N ALA A 62 -11.81 -8.94 2.54
CA ALA A 62 -11.48 -7.58 2.18
C ALA A 62 -10.35 -7.54 1.13
N ARG A 63 -9.24 -8.26 1.37
CA ARG A 63 -8.14 -8.38 0.42
C ARG A 63 -8.60 -8.89 -0.95
N SER A 64 -9.42 -9.93 -0.96
CA SER A 64 -9.91 -10.54 -2.20
C SER A 64 -10.81 -9.59 -2.98
N LYS A 65 -11.81 -9.00 -2.31
CA LYS A 65 -12.76 -8.05 -2.89
C LYS A 65 -12.05 -6.77 -3.38
N GLY A 66 -11.19 -6.18 -2.55
CA GLY A 66 -10.41 -5.01 -2.92
C GLY A 66 -9.52 -5.26 -4.12
N SER A 67 -8.81 -6.41 -4.14
CA SER A 67 -7.97 -6.78 -5.30
C SER A 67 -8.76 -7.04 -6.57
N LEU A 68 -9.97 -7.59 -6.47
CA LEU A 68 -10.84 -7.80 -7.62
C LEU A 68 -11.34 -6.47 -8.20
N LEU A 69 -11.82 -5.57 -7.34
CA LEU A 69 -12.30 -4.25 -7.74
C LEU A 69 -11.17 -3.43 -8.37
N TYR A 70 -9.98 -3.44 -7.75
CA TYR A 70 -8.80 -2.76 -8.28
C TYR A 70 -8.44 -3.23 -9.70
N ARG A 71 -8.38 -4.55 -9.93
CA ARG A 71 -8.11 -5.10 -11.28
C ARG A 71 -9.19 -4.80 -12.32
N ARG A 72 -10.39 -4.44 -11.89
CA ARG A 72 -11.50 -4.02 -12.75
C ARG A 72 -11.54 -2.50 -12.99
N GLY A 73 -10.54 -1.76 -12.56
CA GLY A 73 -10.50 -0.31 -12.66
C GLY A 73 -11.45 0.42 -11.71
N LYS A 74 -12.13 -0.31 -10.80
CA LYS A 74 -13.05 0.27 -9.80
C LYS A 74 -12.27 0.72 -8.57
N TYR A 75 -11.38 1.68 -8.77
CA TYR A 75 -10.39 2.07 -7.77
C TYR A 75 -11.01 2.67 -6.51
N ALA A 76 -11.95 3.62 -6.67
CA ALA A 76 -12.65 4.22 -5.53
C ALA A 76 -13.41 3.18 -4.69
N GLU A 77 -14.11 2.23 -5.36
CA GLU A 77 -14.79 1.14 -4.67
C GLU A 77 -13.82 0.16 -4.00
N SER A 78 -12.59 0.03 -4.54
CA SER A 78 -11.57 -0.88 -4.00
C SER A 78 -10.92 -0.35 -2.73
N PHE A 79 -10.85 0.98 -2.58
CA PHE A 79 -10.12 1.66 -1.51
C PHE A 79 -10.48 1.13 -0.12
N PRO A 80 -11.75 1.12 0.32
CA PRO A 80 -12.11 0.67 1.66
C PRO A 80 -11.66 -0.75 1.95
N TYR A 81 -11.79 -1.67 1.01
CA TYR A 81 -11.38 -3.07 1.18
C TYR A 81 -9.87 -3.24 1.19
N LEU A 82 -9.15 -2.52 0.34
CA LEU A 82 -7.68 -2.55 0.32
C LEU A 82 -7.10 -1.94 1.58
N LEU A 83 -7.73 -0.91 2.15
CA LEU A 83 -7.27 -0.28 3.37
C LEU A 83 -7.33 -1.26 4.57
N VAL A 84 -8.39 -2.09 4.70
CA VAL A 84 -8.43 -3.17 5.71
C VAL A 84 -7.22 -4.08 5.57
N ALA A 85 -6.95 -4.57 4.37
CA ALA A 85 -5.83 -5.48 4.15
C ALA A 85 -4.47 -4.78 4.35
N ALA A 86 -4.33 -3.52 3.96
CA ALA A 86 -3.12 -2.72 4.15
C ALA A 86 -2.80 -2.49 5.63
N LYS A 87 -3.79 -2.08 6.42
CA LYS A 87 -3.66 -1.92 7.88
C LYS A 87 -3.27 -3.21 8.58
N ARG A 88 -3.64 -4.36 8.02
CA ARG A 88 -3.30 -5.69 8.52
C ARG A 88 -2.01 -6.28 7.92
N GLY A 89 -1.17 -5.47 7.30
CA GLY A 89 0.18 -5.83 6.88
C GLY A 89 0.30 -6.51 5.50
N PHE A 90 -0.72 -6.50 4.66
CA PHE A 90 -0.64 -7.09 3.32
C PHE A 90 0.04 -6.15 2.33
N ARG A 91 1.30 -6.43 1.99
CA ARG A 91 2.18 -5.54 1.20
C ARG A 91 1.59 -5.08 -0.14
N LEU A 92 0.94 -5.98 -0.88
CA LEU A 92 0.32 -5.59 -2.16
C LEU A 92 -0.84 -4.61 -1.95
N ALA A 93 -1.60 -4.76 -0.87
CA ALA A 93 -2.63 -3.81 -0.50
C ALA A 93 -2.01 -2.48 -0.06
N GLN A 94 -0.93 -2.49 0.72
CA GLN A 94 -0.19 -1.29 1.12
C GLN A 94 0.31 -0.51 -0.10
N ALA A 95 0.92 -1.18 -1.09
CA ALA A 95 1.37 -0.52 -2.31
C ALA A 95 0.22 0.15 -3.08
N ARG A 96 -0.92 -0.54 -3.23
CA ARG A 96 -2.09 0.00 -3.92
C ARG A 96 -2.73 1.17 -3.17
N ILE A 97 -2.85 1.08 -1.85
CA ILE A 97 -3.36 2.17 -1.01
C ILE A 97 -2.44 3.39 -1.11
N GLY A 98 -1.12 3.21 -1.03
CA GLY A 98 -0.17 4.29 -1.24
C GLY A 98 -0.37 4.99 -2.59
N PHE A 99 -0.59 4.21 -3.65
CA PHE A 99 -0.92 4.77 -4.96
C PHE A 99 -2.26 5.52 -4.97
N LEU A 100 -3.32 4.96 -4.36
CA LEU A 100 -4.64 5.60 -4.32
C LEU A 100 -4.61 6.92 -3.52
N PHE A 101 -3.85 7.00 -2.42
CA PHE A 101 -3.61 8.26 -1.69
C PHE A 101 -2.86 9.27 -2.54
N GLN A 102 -1.87 8.83 -3.31
CA GLN A 102 -1.10 9.70 -4.19
C GLN A 102 -1.98 10.33 -5.28
N GLN A 103 -2.90 9.56 -5.84
CA GLN A 103 -3.80 9.99 -6.91
C GLN A 103 -5.09 10.66 -6.40
N GLY A 104 -5.42 10.54 -5.12
CA GLY A 104 -6.68 11.04 -4.58
C GLY A 104 -7.90 10.25 -5.09
N ILE A 105 -7.77 8.94 -5.28
CA ILE A 105 -8.85 8.09 -5.80
C ILE A 105 -9.49 7.30 -4.68
N GLY A 106 -10.77 7.56 -4.42
CA GLY A 106 -11.55 6.97 -3.33
C GLY A 106 -11.20 7.52 -1.94
N THR A 107 -10.31 8.50 -1.87
CA THR A 107 -9.87 9.23 -0.68
C THR A 107 -9.29 10.57 -1.13
N PRO A 108 -9.28 11.61 -0.28
CA PRO A 108 -8.50 12.82 -0.55
C PRO A 108 -7.02 12.50 -0.77
N ARG A 109 -6.38 13.25 -1.66
CA ARG A 109 -4.94 13.12 -1.91
C ARG A 109 -4.15 13.42 -0.64
N ASN A 110 -3.22 12.54 -0.29
CA ASN A 110 -2.35 12.69 0.87
C ASN A 110 -0.96 12.12 0.55
N ALA A 111 0.01 13.00 0.34
CA ALA A 111 1.36 12.62 -0.07
C ALA A 111 2.14 11.92 1.06
N GLU A 112 1.98 12.34 2.32
CA GLU A 112 2.63 11.67 3.46
C GLU A 112 2.11 10.24 3.61
N ALA A 113 0.79 10.06 3.64
CA ALA A 113 0.18 8.73 3.70
C ALA A 113 0.60 7.87 2.49
N ALA A 114 0.64 8.45 1.30
CA ALA A 114 1.08 7.74 0.09
C ALA A 114 2.50 7.18 0.23
N ILE A 115 3.45 8.03 0.64
CA ILE A 115 4.84 7.64 0.82
C ILE A 115 4.99 6.63 1.98
N ALA A 116 4.28 6.83 3.09
CA ALA A 116 4.33 5.90 4.22
C ALA A 116 3.83 4.50 3.83
N TRP A 117 2.69 4.38 3.17
CA TRP A 117 2.18 3.09 2.69
C TRP A 117 3.10 2.43 1.67
N LEU A 118 3.67 3.21 0.74
CA LEU A 118 4.63 2.70 -0.24
C LEU A 118 5.91 2.21 0.45
N ALA A 119 6.42 2.92 1.46
CA ALA A 119 7.59 2.52 2.23
C ALA A 119 7.38 1.19 2.98
N LEU A 120 6.19 0.97 3.56
CA LEU A 120 5.84 -0.30 4.21
C LEU A 120 5.81 -1.47 3.22
N ALA A 121 5.37 -1.22 2.00
CA ALA A 121 5.30 -2.22 0.94
C ALA A 121 6.66 -2.51 0.30
N ALA A 122 7.56 -1.51 0.26
CA ALA A 122 8.85 -1.56 -0.43
C ALA A 122 9.94 -2.20 0.42
N THR A 123 9.85 -3.50 0.62
CA THR A 123 10.83 -4.31 1.36
C THR A 123 11.64 -5.19 0.40
N PRO A 124 12.82 -5.72 0.81
CA PRO A 124 13.62 -6.60 -0.04
C PRO A 124 12.88 -7.81 -0.61
N ASP A 125 11.88 -8.32 0.13
CA ASP A 125 11.10 -9.51 -0.24
C ASP A 125 9.79 -9.16 -0.97
N THR A 126 9.70 -7.98 -1.57
CA THR A 126 8.52 -7.53 -2.33
C THR A 126 8.73 -7.66 -3.83
N LEU A 127 7.69 -7.31 -4.59
CA LEU A 127 7.78 -7.19 -6.04
C LEU A 127 8.77 -6.06 -6.42
N PRO A 128 9.69 -6.29 -7.38
CA PRO A 128 10.64 -5.27 -7.84
C PRO A 128 9.94 -3.97 -8.28
N GLU A 129 8.75 -4.08 -8.87
CA GLU A 129 7.95 -2.97 -9.33
C GLU A 129 7.54 -2.04 -8.18
N ILE A 130 7.15 -2.59 -7.03
CA ILE A 130 6.80 -1.82 -5.83
C ILE A 130 8.03 -1.06 -5.32
N MET A 131 9.17 -1.74 -5.23
CA MET A 131 10.43 -1.13 -4.80
C MET A 131 10.87 0.00 -5.74
N ASN A 132 10.81 -0.23 -7.04
CA ASN A 132 11.21 0.76 -8.04
C ASN A 132 10.27 1.97 -8.02
N TYR A 133 8.97 1.73 -7.88
CA TYR A 133 7.99 2.81 -7.78
C TYR A 133 8.24 3.67 -6.53
N TYR A 134 8.39 3.05 -5.36
CA TYR A 134 8.71 3.78 -4.12
C TYR A 134 9.99 4.63 -4.28
N ARG A 135 11.08 4.04 -4.81
CA ARG A 135 12.33 4.77 -5.02
C ARG A 135 12.17 5.96 -5.97
N ALA A 136 11.39 5.80 -7.03
CA ALA A 136 11.12 6.87 -7.98
C ALA A 136 10.30 8.02 -7.33
N GLN A 137 9.37 7.71 -6.44
CA GLN A 137 8.64 8.74 -5.69
C GLN A 137 9.54 9.41 -4.64
N TRP A 138 10.30 8.62 -3.89
CA TRP A 138 11.23 9.13 -2.87
C TRP A 138 12.25 10.10 -3.46
N ALA A 139 12.78 9.83 -4.64
CA ALA A 139 13.75 10.68 -5.33
C ALA A 139 13.21 12.07 -5.74
N LYS A 140 11.89 12.24 -5.76
CA LYS A 140 11.24 13.53 -6.06
C LYS A 140 11.02 14.40 -4.82
N ILE A 141 11.27 13.87 -3.62
CA ILE A 141 11.01 14.58 -2.36
C ILE A 141 12.13 15.58 -2.08
N PRO A 142 11.79 16.87 -1.85
CA PRO A 142 12.79 17.84 -1.43
C PRO A 142 13.41 17.46 -0.07
N PRO A 143 14.74 17.69 0.11
CA PRO A 143 15.46 17.25 1.31
C PRO A 143 14.87 17.74 2.64
N GLU A 144 14.27 18.91 2.65
CA GLU A 144 13.66 19.53 3.83
C GLU A 144 12.48 18.74 4.41
N TYR A 145 11.77 17.94 3.58
CA TYR A 145 10.64 17.13 4.02
C TYR A 145 11.05 15.72 4.49
N ILE A 146 12.27 15.29 4.19
CA ILE A 146 12.73 13.92 4.50
C ILE A 146 12.61 13.59 6.00
N PRO A 147 13.08 14.43 6.96
CA PRO A 147 13.00 14.06 8.38
C PRO A 147 11.55 13.85 8.86
N ARG A 148 10.63 14.68 8.37
CA ARG A 148 9.21 14.54 8.70
C ARG A 148 8.63 13.24 8.14
N LEU A 149 8.93 12.92 6.89
CA LEU A 149 8.44 11.71 6.23
C LEU A 149 9.00 10.44 6.86
N GLU A 150 10.26 10.45 7.29
CA GLU A 150 10.87 9.31 8.02
C GLU A 150 10.12 9.06 9.33
N GLN A 151 9.78 10.12 10.09
CA GLN A 151 8.96 9.99 11.29
C GLN A 151 7.59 9.37 10.98
N VAL A 152 6.88 9.85 9.96
CA VAL A 152 5.57 9.31 9.56
C VAL A 152 5.69 7.84 9.14
N ILE A 153 6.74 7.48 8.38
CA ILE A 153 7.00 6.10 7.97
C ILE A 153 7.20 5.19 9.20
N ASP A 154 7.92 5.67 10.21
CA ASP A 154 8.15 4.90 11.43
C ASP A 154 6.85 4.70 12.23
N GLU A 155 6.02 5.73 12.36
CA GLU A 155 4.69 5.63 12.98
C GLU A 155 3.81 4.59 12.25
N TYR A 156 3.78 4.65 10.90
CA TYR A 156 3.05 3.66 10.09
C TYR A 156 3.61 2.25 10.24
N ARG A 157 4.93 2.11 10.34
CA ARG A 157 5.60 0.81 10.54
C ARG A 157 5.21 0.18 11.87
N GLU A 158 5.16 0.97 12.94
CA GLU A 158 4.73 0.51 14.25
C GLU A 158 3.26 0.07 14.29
N GLN A 159 2.39 0.77 13.55
CA GLN A 159 0.96 0.47 13.54
C GLN A 159 0.58 -0.65 12.55
N TYR A 160 1.14 -0.60 11.33
CA TYR A 160 0.68 -1.38 10.17
C TYR A 160 1.76 -2.26 9.56
N GLY A 161 2.94 -2.32 10.16
CA GLY A 161 4.04 -3.17 9.70
C GLY A 161 3.66 -4.65 9.72
N ASN A 162 4.29 -5.43 8.86
CA ASN A 162 4.09 -6.87 8.77
C ASN A 162 4.37 -7.59 10.08
N ARG A 163 5.46 -7.22 10.76
CA ARG A 163 5.88 -7.81 12.04
C ARG A 163 4.83 -7.56 13.12
N GLU A 164 4.34 -6.34 13.23
CA GLU A 164 3.35 -5.93 14.23
C GLU A 164 1.98 -6.59 14.00
N ASN A 165 1.66 -6.91 12.76
CA ASN A 165 0.44 -7.60 12.39
C ASN A 165 0.62 -9.13 12.24
N ARG A 166 1.79 -9.68 12.57
CA ARG A 166 2.11 -11.11 12.46
C ARG A 166 1.84 -11.67 11.04
N VAL A 167 2.20 -10.89 10.04
CA VAL A 167 2.05 -11.28 8.63
C VAL A 167 3.43 -11.54 8.05
N VAL A 168 3.57 -12.68 7.41
CA VAL A 168 4.75 -13.01 6.60
C VAL A 168 4.38 -12.87 5.13
N CYS A 169 5.21 -12.15 4.41
CA CYS A 169 5.09 -12.03 2.97
C CYS A 169 6.35 -12.59 2.31
N ASP A 170 6.17 -13.43 1.31
CA ASP A 170 7.25 -14.04 0.54
C ASP A 170 6.94 -14.04 -0.97
N MET A 171 8.00 -14.19 -1.76
CA MET A 171 7.91 -14.36 -3.21
C MET A 171 7.84 -15.85 -3.54
N SER A 172 6.65 -16.41 -3.52
CA SER A 172 6.42 -17.81 -3.86
C SER A 172 6.20 -18.04 -5.37
N ARG A 173 6.58 -19.21 -5.86
CA ARG A 173 6.27 -19.61 -7.24
C ARG A 173 4.80 -19.99 -7.35
N LYS A 174 4.14 -19.51 -8.39
CA LYS A 174 2.80 -19.97 -8.72
C LYS A 174 2.91 -21.42 -9.23
N ALA A 175 2.13 -22.34 -8.65
CA ALA A 175 2.13 -23.75 -9.06
C ALA A 175 1.98 -23.90 -10.59
N GLY A 176 2.83 -24.72 -11.20
CA GLY A 176 2.84 -24.95 -12.64
C GLY A 176 3.42 -23.84 -13.51
N THR A 177 4.03 -22.79 -12.90
CA THR A 177 4.63 -21.69 -13.65
C THR A 177 5.99 -21.28 -13.08
N HIS A 178 6.80 -20.56 -13.89
CA HIS A 178 8.04 -19.94 -13.44
C HIS A 178 7.83 -18.54 -12.81
N PHE A 179 6.60 -18.01 -12.84
CA PHE A 179 6.30 -16.67 -12.32
C PHE A 179 6.24 -16.66 -10.80
N LYS A 180 6.94 -15.71 -10.21
CA LYS A 180 6.88 -15.44 -8.78
C LYS A 180 5.66 -14.56 -8.45
N LYS A 181 5.03 -14.83 -7.33
CA LYS A 181 3.88 -14.07 -6.81
C LYS A 181 4.15 -13.68 -5.37
N LEU A 182 3.91 -12.42 -5.05
CA LEU A 182 3.92 -11.95 -3.66
C LEU A 182 2.72 -12.55 -2.92
N THR A 183 3.00 -13.37 -1.91
CA THR A 183 2.00 -14.02 -1.07
C THR A 183 2.22 -13.59 0.37
N CYS A 184 1.15 -13.12 1.01
CA CYS A 184 1.16 -12.76 2.43
C CYS A 184 0.16 -13.65 3.19
N ARG A 185 0.56 -14.11 4.39
CA ARG A 185 -0.25 -14.91 5.30
C ARG A 185 0.03 -14.54 6.74
N PHE A 186 -0.93 -14.77 7.61
CA PHE A 186 -0.71 -14.67 9.06
C PHE A 186 0.16 -15.82 9.56
N MET A 187 0.98 -15.52 10.59
CA MET A 187 1.78 -16.50 11.33
C MET A 187 0.96 -17.13 12.46
#